data_1757d372b37fb4878afcb219045e4868
#
_entry.id   1757d372b37fb4878afcb219045e4868
#
_cell.length_a   1.000
_cell.length_b   1.000
_cell.length_c   1.000
_cell.angle_alpha   90.00
_cell.angle_beta   90.00
_cell.angle_gamma   90.00
#
_symmetry.space_group_name_H-M   'P 1'
#
loop_
_entity.id
_entity.type
_entity.pdbx_description
1 polymer ?
#
loop_
_entity_poly.entity_id
_entity_poly.type
_entity_poly.pdbx_seq_one_letter_code
_entity_poly.pdbx_strand_id
1 'polypeptide(L)'
;MPCIPAHEFSFLVEETASMDNWDVFIEMASLAIHKALKDETKIYKLKLAYEELISNIIKAANELEGSRAINLKVSCGISKNQNIELFTLQTEDNGKEFDPGFDRESDVDVDQHINDRPIGGLGVFLIKQSVDMASYEWIDGINKNQLSMQIE
;
A
#
# COMPACT_ATOMS: atom_id res chain seq x y z
N MET A 1 12.03 4.66 6.37
CA MET A 1 12.25 5.55 5.22
C MET A 1 11.05 6.47 5.05
N PRO A 2 11.29 7.77 4.91
CA PRO A 2 10.18 8.71 4.74
C PRO A 2 9.49 8.51 3.39
N CYS A 3 8.25 8.97 3.31
CA CYS A 3 7.50 8.94 2.07
C CYS A 3 8.14 9.85 1.02
N ILE A 4 8.02 9.46 -0.24
CA ILE A 4 8.50 10.27 -1.36
C ILE A 4 7.58 11.46 -1.53
N PRO A 5 8.11 12.70 -1.51
CA PRO A 5 7.29 13.85 -1.84
C PRO A 5 7.01 13.84 -3.35
N ALA A 6 5.74 13.76 -3.71
CA ALA A 6 5.33 13.93 -5.10
C ALA A 6 4.62 15.27 -5.20
N HIS A 7 5.02 16.09 -6.16
CA HIS A 7 4.44 17.42 -6.33
C HIS A 7 2.96 17.36 -6.67
N GLU A 8 2.56 16.31 -7.38
CA GLU A 8 1.17 16.13 -7.74
C GLU A 8 0.78 14.66 -7.67
N PHE A 9 -0.13 14.35 -6.75
CA PHE A 9 -0.80 13.07 -6.74
C PHE A 9 -2.19 13.24 -7.36
N SER A 10 -2.51 12.35 -8.29
CA SER A 10 -3.83 12.32 -8.90
C SER A 10 -4.76 11.46 -8.05
N PHE A 11 -5.93 12.00 -7.75
CA PHE A 11 -6.96 11.30 -6.99
C PHE A 11 -7.47 10.09 -7.76
N LEU A 12 -7.63 8.96 -7.09
CA LEU A 12 -8.21 7.76 -7.68
C LEU A 12 -9.56 7.41 -7.06
N VAL A 13 -9.62 7.28 -5.75
CA VAL A 13 -10.84 6.86 -5.06
C VAL A 13 -10.76 7.26 -3.59
N GLU A 14 -11.92 7.55 -3.00
CA GLU A 14 -12.03 7.79 -1.56
C GLU A 14 -13.35 7.22 -1.08
N GLU A 15 -13.29 6.23 -0.20
CA GLU A 15 -14.44 5.53 0.33
C GLU A 15 -14.14 5.01 1.73
N THR A 16 -15.18 4.54 2.41
CA THR A 16 -14.99 3.87 3.70
C THR A 16 -14.11 2.63 3.53
N ALA A 17 -13.18 2.44 4.45
CA ALA A 17 -12.29 1.27 4.47
C ALA A 17 -13.09 0.04 4.89
N SER A 18 -13.74 -0.59 3.93
CA SER A 18 -14.64 -1.73 4.12
C SER A 18 -14.53 -2.65 2.92
N MET A 19 -14.74 -3.94 3.15
CA MET A 19 -14.77 -4.92 2.06
C MET A 19 -15.91 -4.63 1.07
N ASP A 20 -16.94 -3.90 1.47
CA ASP A 20 -18.01 -3.48 0.57
C ASP A 20 -17.48 -2.61 -0.57
N ASN A 21 -16.36 -1.93 -0.35
CA ASN A 21 -15.74 -1.05 -1.34
C ASN A 21 -14.48 -1.65 -1.97
N TRP A 22 -14.23 -2.95 -1.72
CA TRP A 22 -13.03 -3.64 -2.21
C TRP A 22 -12.87 -3.48 -3.72
N ASP A 23 -13.94 -3.76 -4.48
CA ASP A 23 -13.86 -3.74 -5.94
C ASP A 23 -13.47 -2.36 -6.48
N VAL A 24 -14.02 -1.29 -5.93
CA VAL A 24 -13.69 0.05 -6.43
C VAL A 24 -12.24 0.43 -6.07
N PHE A 25 -11.76 0.05 -4.89
CA PHE A 25 -10.36 0.30 -4.54
C PHE A 25 -9.42 -0.42 -5.50
N ILE A 26 -9.72 -1.67 -5.81
CA ILE A 26 -8.85 -2.50 -6.68
C ILE A 26 -8.92 -2.05 -8.13
N GLU A 27 -10.12 -1.81 -8.66
CA GLU A 27 -10.30 -1.43 -10.08
C GLU A 27 -9.66 -0.09 -10.40
N MET A 28 -9.84 0.91 -9.55
CA MET A 28 -9.30 2.24 -9.81
C MET A 28 -7.77 2.22 -9.83
N ALA A 29 -7.16 1.51 -8.88
CA ALA A 29 -5.71 1.35 -8.85
C ALA A 29 -5.22 0.55 -10.06
N SER A 30 -5.94 -0.52 -10.42
CA SER A 30 -5.56 -1.37 -11.56
C SER A 30 -5.51 -0.56 -12.85
N LEU A 31 -6.50 0.30 -13.10
CA LEU A 31 -6.51 1.18 -14.27
C LEU A 31 -5.28 2.09 -14.29
N ALA A 32 -4.94 2.68 -13.15
CA ALA A 32 -3.79 3.57 -13.05
C ALA A 32 -2.48 2.80 -13.27
N ILE A 33 -2.35 1.61 -12.71
CA ILE A 33 -1.17 0.77 -12.85
C ILE A 33 -0.95 0.40 -14.33
N HIS A 34 -1.99 -0.06 -15.00
CA HIS A 34 -1.90 -0.45 -16.39
C HIS A 34 -1.58 0.73 -17.32
N LYS A 35 -2.00 1.93 -16.94
CA LYS A 35 -1.69 3.13 -17.68
C LYS A 35 -0.23 3.55 -17.53
N ALA A 36 0.33 3.35 -16.34
CA ALA A 36 1.68 3.81 -16.01
C ALA A 36 2.77 2.80 -16.38
N LEU A 37 2.51 1.51 -16.19
CA LEU A 37 3.50 0.45 -16.36
C LEU A 37 3.20 -0.38 -17.59
N LYS A 38 4.26 -0.86 -18.28
CA LYS A 38 4.13 -1.71 -19.44
C LYS A 38 4.60 -3.14 -19.20
N ASP A 39 5.51 -3.33 -18.25
CA ASP A 39 6.06 -4.65 -17.93
C ASP A 39 5.02 -5.45 -17.13
N GLU A 40 4.60 -6.58 -17.68
CA GLU A 40 3.55 -7.41 -17.07
C GLU A 40 3.93 -7.96 -15.70
N THR A 41 5.22 -8.26 -15.50
CA THR A 41 5.70 -8.73 -14.20
C THR A 41 5.59 -7.64 -13.14
N LYS A 42 5.98 -6.40 -13.50
CA LYS A 42 5.87 -5.27 -12.57
C LYS A 42 4.42 -4.95 -12.25
N ILE A 43 3.56 -5.00 -13.26
CA ILE A 43 2.12 -4.78 -13.09
C ILE A 43 1.57 -5.80 -12.08
N TYR A 44 1.86 -7.07 -12.28
CA TYR A 44 1.39 -8.14 -11.40
C TYR A 44 1.88 -7.93 -9.97
N LYS A 45 3.17 -7.66 -9.80
CA LYS A 45 3.77 -7.46 -8.48
C LYS A 45 3.19 -6.26 -7.75
N LEU A 46 3.00 -5.15 -8.45
CA LEU A 46 2.44 -3.95 -7.82
C LEU A 46 0.98 -4.16 -7.43
N LYS A 47 0.20 -4.81 -8.30
CA LYS A 47 -1.20 -5.13 -7.98
C LYS A 47 -1.28 -6.02 -6.75
N LEU A 48 -0.44 -7.04 -6.68
CA LEU A 48 -0.42 -7.95 -5.54
C LEU A 48 -0.08 -7.23 -4.24
N ALA A 49 0.96 -6.39 -4.27
CA ALA A 49 1.37 -5.61 -3.10
C ALA A 49 0.26 -4.66 -2.66
N TYR A 50 -0.38 -4.01 -3.61
CA TYR A 50 -1.46 -3.08 -3.34
C TYR A 50 -2.66 -3.78 -2.70
N GLU A 51 -3.05 -4.95 -3.23
CA GLU A 51 -4.15 -5.73 -2.66
C GLU A 51 -3.86 -6.12 -1.22
N GLU A 52 -2.63 -6.53 -0.92
CA GLU A 52 -2.22 -6.84 0.45
C GLU A 52 -2.29 -5.62 1.36
N LEU A 53 -1.86 -4.46 0.86
CA LEU A 53 -1.91 -3.23 1.63
C LEU A 53 -3.35 -2.83 1.94
N ILE A 54 -4.22 -2.83 0.95
CA ILE A 54 -5.63 -2.47 1.14
C ILE A 54 -6.31 -3.45 2.10
N SER A 55 -6.03 -4.75 1.96
CA SER A 55 -6.56 -5.77 2.86
C SER A 55 -6.14 -5.49 4.30
N ASN A 56 -4.87 -5.15 4.52
CA ASN A 56 -4.35 -4.85 5.85
C ASN A 56 -5.00 -3.59 6.45
N ILE A 57 -5.22 -2.56 5.62
CA ILE A 57 -5.86 -1.32 6.09
C ILE A 57 -7.31 -1.59 6.49
N ILE A 58 -8.06 -2.31 5.66
CA ILE A 58 -9.46 -2.64 5.96
C ILE A 58 -9.54 -3.49 7.23
N LYS A 59 -8.66 -4.46 7.36
CA LYS A 59 -8.63 -5.32 8.54
C LYS A 59 -8.32 -4.51 9.81
N ALA A 60 -7.35 -3.63 9.76
CA ALA A 60 -6.99 -2.77 10.88
C ALA A 60 -8.16 -1.84 11.24
N ALA A 61 -8.85 -1.27 10.23
CA ALA A 61 -9.99 -0.41 10.45
C ALA A 61 -11.10 -1.15 11.21
N ASN A 62 -11.37 -2.41 10.85
CA ASN A 62 -12.42 -3.19 11.47
C ASN A 62 -12.05 -3.67 12.86
N GLU A 63 -10.79 -4.02 13.09
CA GLU A 63 -10.35 -4.61 14.36
C GLU A 63 -9.96 -3.57 15.40
N LEU A 64 -9.35 -2.46 14.98
CA LEU A 64 -8.79 -1.47 15.90
C LEU A 64 -9.75 -0.34 16.22
N GLU A 65 -10.67 -0.01 15.32
CA GLU A 65 -11.55 1.15 15.46
C GLU A 65 -12.96 0.82 15.91
N GLY A 66 -13.31 -0.44 16.02
CA GLY A 66 -14.64 -0.86 16.42
C GLY A 66 -15.68 -0.45 15.40
N SER A 67 -16.67 0.35 15.83
CA SER A 67 -17.76 0.78 14.96
C SER A 67 -17.51 2.09 14.23
N ARG A 68 -16.37 2.75 14.47
CA ARG A 68 -16.06 4.02 13.81
C ARG A 68 -15.73 3.78 12.33
N ALA A 69 -16.37 4.53 11.47
CA ALA A 69 -16.08 4.43 10.04
C ALA A 69 -14.74 5.12 9.73
N ILE A 70 -13.87 4.40 9.03
CA ILE A 70 -12.57 4.91 8.64
C ILE A 70 -12.61 5.27 7.16
N ASN A 71 -12.15 6.47 6.84
CA ASN A 71 -12.07 6.94 5.46
C ASN A 71 -10.72 6.57 4.86
N LEU A 72 -10.75 6.01 3.66
CA LEU A 72 -9.53 5.60 2.93
C LEU A 72 -9.52 6.30 1.58
N LYS A 73 -8.45 7.05 1.34
CA LYS A 73 -8.22 7.76 0.09
C LYS A 73 -7.02 7.16 -0.63
N VAL A 74 -7.17 6.90 -1.92
CA VAL A 74 -6.09 6.38 -2.75
C VAL A 74 -5.79 7.37 -3.87
N SER A 75 -4.52 7.62 -4.09
CA SER A 75 -4.03 8.50 -5.14
C SER A 75 -2.78 7.89 -5.78
N CYS A 76 -2.36 8.44 -6.90
CA CYS A 76 -1.17 7.97 -7.58
C CYS A 76 -0.39 9.14 -8.15
N GLY A 77 0.90 8.92 -8.39
CA GLY A 77 1.75 9.95 -8.97
C GLY A 77 3.00 9.36 -9.59
N ILE A 78 3.65 10.16 -10.40
CA ILE A 78 4.93 9.79 -11.01
C ILE A 78 5.96 10.80 -10.52
N SER A 79 7.07 10.29 -9.99
CA SER A 79 8.17 11.11 -9.55
C SER A 79 9.45 10.69 -10.27
N LYS A 80 10.40 11.61 -10.36
CA LYS A 80 11.67 11.34 -11.01
C LYS A 80 12.78 11.64 -10.04
N ASN A 81 13.69 10.68 -9.88
CA ASN A 81 14.85 10.82 -9.00
C ASN A 81 16.06 10.27 -9.72
N GLN A 82 17.05 11.12 -10.02
CA GLN A 82 18.30 10.73 -10.67
C GLN A 82 18.08 9.88 -11.94
N ASN A 83 17.20 10.34 -12.82
CA ASN A 83 16.85 9.67 -14.09
C ASN A 83 16.01 8.40 -13.94
N ILE A 84 15.59 8.08 -12.74
CA ILE A 84 14.67 6.97 -12.50
C ILE A 84 13.27 7.53 -12.30
N GLU A 85 12.31 7.03 -13.07
CA GLU A 85 10.92 7.39 -12.89
C GLU A 85 10.22 6.32 -12.07
N LEU A 86 9.52 6.76 -11.03
CA LEU A 86 8.76 5.89 -10.13
C LEU A 86 7.28 6.19 -10.25
N PHE A 87 6.49 5.14 -10.41
CA PHE A 87 5.05 5.22 -10.25
C PHE A 87 4.74 4.86 -8.80
N THR A 88 3.99 5.72 -8.11
CA THR A 88 3.69 5.55 -6.70
C THR A 88 2.19 5.52 -6.49
N LEU A 89 1.72 4.50 -5.77
CA LEU A 89 0.37 4.46 -5.22
C LEU A 89 0.45 4.92 -3.78
N GLN A 90 -0.44 5.83 -3.39
CA GLN A 90 -0.49 6.37 -2.04
C GLN A 90 -1.84 6.11 -1.42
N THR A 91 -1.84 5.63 -0.18
CA THR A 91 -3.06 5.48 0.62
C THR A 91 -2.99 6.41 1.81
N GLU A 92 -4.13 6.99 2.16
CA GLU A 92 -4.27 7.85 3.33
C GLU A 92 -5.53 7.44 4.06
N ASP A 93 -5.41 7.07 5.34
CA ASP A 93 -6.59 6.74 6.14
C ASP A 93 -6.53 7.44 7.50
N ASN A 94 -7.71 7.70 8.06
CA ASN A 94 -7.84 8.39 9.34
C ASN A 94 -8.07 7.46 10.52
N GLY A 95 -7.65 6.21 10.39
CA GLY A 95 -7.68 5.24 11.46
C GLY A 95 -6.62 5.51 12.52
N LYS A 96 -6.54 4.64 13.50
CA LYS A 96 -5.48 4.69 14.50
C LYS A 96 -4.14 4.52 13.83
N GLU A 97 -3.10 5.11 14.45
CA GLU A 97 -1.74 4.92 13.97
C GLU A 97 -1.43 3.42 13.87
N PHE A 98 -1.04 3.00 12.69
CA PHE A 98 -0.73 1.60 12.43
C PHE A 98 0.41 1.52 11.42
N ASP A 99 1.63 1.38 11.97
CA ASP A 99 2.86 1.25 11.18
C ASP A 99 3.00 -0.19 10.70
N PRO A 100 2.94 -0.46 9.38
CA PRO A 100 3.09 -1.84 8.89
C PRO A 100 4.50 -2.39 9.07
N GLY A 101 5.49 -1.52 9.30
CA GLY A 101 6.85 -1.98 9.58
C GLY A 101 7.69 -2.22 8.34
N PHE A 102 7.49 -1.43 7.30
CA PHE A 102 8.28 -1.59 6.06
C PHE A 102 9.78 -1.40 6.28
N ASP A 103 10.16 -0.57 7.25
CA ASP A 103 11.57 -0.29 7.55
C ASP A 103 12.20 -1.31 8.48
N ARG A 104 11.42 -2.25 9.01
CA ARG A 104 11.95 -3.29 9.89
C ARG A 104 12.46 -4.45 9.07
N GLU A 105 13.47 -5.15 9.62
CA GLU A 105 13.87 -6.41 9.02
C GLU A 105 12.73 -7.41 9.16
N SER A 106 12.55 -8.24 8.15
CA SER A 106 11.51 -9.23 8.18
C SER A 106 11.86 -10.34 9.17
N ASP A 107 11.00 -10.54 10.16
CA ASP A 107 11.09 -11.66 11.09
C ASP A 107 10.42 -12.90 10.55
N VAL A 108 9.89 -12.83 9.32
CA VAL A 108 9.20 -13.96 8.72
C VAL A 108 10.22 -15.00 8.27
N ASP A 109 10.16 -16.16 8.86
CA ASP A 109 10.92 -17.35 8.44
C ASP A 109 10.01 -18.13 7.48
N VAL A 110 10.38 -18.14 6.19
CA VAL A 110 9.57 -18.83 5.18
C VAL A 110 9.50 -20.34 5.39
N ASP A 111 10.48 -20.89 6.15
CA ASP A 111 10.49 -22.31 6.48
C ASP A 111 9.71 -22.61 7.76
N GLN A 112 9.27 -21.57 8.48
CA GLN A 112 8.50 -21.73 9.70
C GLN A 112 7.10 -22.25 9.38
N HIS A 113 6.60 -23.12 10.24
CA HIS A 113 5.25 -23.63 10.08
C HIS A 113 4.25 -22.47 10.07
N ILE A 114 3.28 -22.54 9.16
CA ILE A 114 2.34 -21.44 8.94
C ILE A 114 1.59 -21.04 10.21
N ASN A 115 1.29 -21.99 11.09
CA ASN A 115 0.57 -21.73 12.34
C ASN A 115 1.42 -20.99 13.38
N ASP A 116 2.73 -20.99 13.20
CA ASP A 116 3.66 -20.34 14.12
C ASP A 116 4.08 -18.96 13.66
N ARG A 117 3.61 -18.52 12.47
CA ARG A 117 3.96 -17.21 11.93
C ARG A 117 3.12 -16.10 12.55
N PRO A 118 3.70 -14.92 12.82
CA PRO A 118 2.94 -13.78 13.30
C PRO A 118 1.86 -13.39 12.29
N ILE A 119 0.69 -13.02 12.79
CA ILE A 119 -0.40 -12.51 11.93
C ILE A 119 0.04 -11.21 11.30
N GLY A 120 -0.10 -11.10 9.96
CA GLY A 120 0.21 -9.90 9.19
C GLY A 120 1.66 -9.79 8.76
N GLY A 121 2.59 -10.57 9.36
CA GLY A 121 3.99 -10.52 8.99
C GLY A 121 4.25 -10.96 7.56
N LEU A 122 3.53 -11.97 7.11
CA LEU A 122 3.69 -12.51 5.77
C LEU A 122 3.24 -11.52 4.69
N GLY A 123 2.14 -10.79 4.95
CA GLY A 123 1.64 -9.78 4.02
C GLY A 123 2.63 -8.66 3.80
N VAL A 124 3.23 -8.14 4.89
CA VAL A 124 4.24 -7.08 4.81
C VAL A 124 5.48 -7.59 4.07
N PHE A 125 5.91 -8.82 4.37
CA PHE A 125 7.03 -9.44 3.67
C PHE A 125 6.75 -9.50 2.16
N LEU A 126 5.56 -9.94 1.78
CA LEU A 126 5.16 -10.03 0.38
C LEU A 126 5.19 -8.67 -0.30
N ILE A 127 4.70 -7.63 0.36
CA ILE A 127 4.74 -6.26 -0.17
C ILE A 127 6.18 -5.85 -0.45
N LYS A 128 7.06 -6.02 0.54
CA LYS A 128 8.47 -5.61 0.41
C LYS A 128 9.18 -6.35 -0.71
N GLN A 129 8.82 -7.61 -0.95
CA GLN A 129 9.43 -8.40 -2.02
C GLN A 129 8.88 -8.03 -3.40
N SER A 130 7.73 -7.42 -3.46
CA SER A 130 7.02 -7.17 -4.72
C SER A 130 7.24 -5.79 -5.32
N VAL A 131 7.61 -4.81 -4.51
CA VAL A 131 7.77 -3.42 -4.98
C VAL A 131 9.19 -2.92 -4.78
N ASP A 132 9.56 -1.87 -5.51
CA ASP A 132 10.89 -1.28 -5.39
C ASP A 132 11.03 -0.45 -4.13
N MET A 133 9.96 0.21 -3.68
CA MET A 133 9.96 0.98 -2.44
C MET A 133 8.60 0.87 -1.76
N ALA A 134 8.63 0.74 -0.43
CA ALA A 134 7.44 0.80 0.41
C ALA A 134 7.75 1.72 1.58
N SER A 135 6.92 2.72 1.82
CA SER A 135 7.15 3.73 2.85
C SER A 135 5.89 3.99 3.65
N TYR A 136 6.07 4.38 4.90
CA TYR A 136 4.97 4.71 5.79
C TYR A 136 5.32 5.94 6.61
N GLU A 137 4.34 6.82 6.79
CA GLU A 137 4.44 7.96 7.70
C GLU A 137 3.11 8.18 8.41
N TRP A 138 3.20 8.60 9.67
CA TRP A 138 2.05 9.07 10.45
C TRP A 138 2.13 10.59 10.49
N ILE A 139 1.20 11.27 9.79
CA ILE A 139 1.22 12.73 9.68
C ILE A 139 -0.16 13.30 9.95
N ASP A 140 -0.27 14.17 10.94
CA ASP A 140 -1.51 14.91 11.26
C ASP A 140 -2.72 13.99 11.45
N GLY A 141 -2.52 12.86 12.12
CA GLY A 141 -3.58 11.89 12.37
C GLY A 141 -3.93 11.02 11.19
N ILE A 142 -3.07 10.98 10.18
CA ILE A 142 -3.29 10.20 8.97
C ILE A 142 -2.19 9.14 8.81
N ASN A 143 -2.60 7.91 8.56
CA ASN A 143 -1.70 6.85 8.12
C ASN A 143 -1.47 7.00 6.63
N LYS A 144 -0.24 7.28 6.24
CA LYS A 144 0.13 7.44 4.83
C LYS A 144 1.07 6.32 4.42
N ASN A 145 0.65 5.52 3.45
CA ASN A 145 1.47 4.46 2.89
C ASN A 145 1.76 4.75 1.42
N GLN A 146 2.97 4.44 0.97
CA GLN A 146 3.34 4.58 -0.44
C GLN A 146 4.02 3.32 -0.93
N LEU A 147 3.58 2.84 -2.09
CA LEU A 147 4.19 1.72 -2.80
C LEU A 147 4.67 2.26 -4.14
N SER A 148 5.95 2.06 -4.45
CA SER A 148 6.55 2.60 -5.67
C SER A 148 7.20 1.51 -6.50
N MET A 149 7.08 1.66 -7.81
CA MET A 149 7.65 0.74 -8.79
C MET A 149 8.32 1.56 -9.89
N GLN A 150 9.54 1.17 -10.28
CA GLN A 150 10.21 1.83 -11.40
C GLN A 150 9.44 1.57 -12.68
N ILE A 151 9.24 2.63 -13.46
CA ILE A 151 8.50 2.54 -14.72
C ILE A 151 9.34 1.78 -15.75
N GLU A 152 10.65 1.94 -15.71
CA GLU A 152 11.56 1.22 -16.58
C GLU A 152 12.56 0.42 -15.77
#